data_f44bbcf457efc984540ed047513c1ce7
#
_entry.id   f44bbcf457efc984540ed047513c1ce7
#
_cell.length_a   1.000
_cell.length_b   1.000
_cell.length_c   1.000
_cell.angle_alpha   90.00
_cell.angle_beta   90.00
_cell.angle_gamma   90.00
#
_symmetry.space_group_name_H-M   'P 1'
#
loop_
_entity.id
_entity.type
_entity.pdbx_description
1 polymer ?
#
loop_
_entity_poly.entity_id
_entity_poly.type
_entity_poly.pdbx_seq_one_letter_code
_entity_poly.pdbx_strand_id
1 'polypeptide(L)'
;MSAFTRALRGENSIDFTVWWKRGMVVSVLLIVISIGSLGVRGLNLGVEFTGGVSVEGPAPGVTIDSARAALDSAGLPGVRVQIITSADGEQIVRVQTSNEDPATQDLVRDTVAGLGAADLSEVSVTAVSASWGADVTRQALRAMVFFLAAILVYLTLRLEFRMAVGAIVATVHDVLITVGLYSLFQFEVSPGTIVAFLMVLGYSLYDTVVIYDKVKEVEPMVGMTNRMTYAAGASRAMNLVLLRSLNTSITSLLPVLSLLVIGSFVLGAVTLNQ
;
A
#
# COMPACT_ATOMS: atom_id res chain seq x y z
N MET A 1 -29.54 15.89 20.68
CA MET A 1 -28.95 14.61 20.20
C MET A 1 -27.59 14.92 19.62
N SER A 2 -26.54 14.15 20.01
CA SER A 2 -25.19 14.36 19.47
C SER A 2 -25.13 14.04 17.97
N ALA A 3 -24.16 14.62 17.24
CA ALA A 3 -23.93 14.32 15.82
C ALA A 3 -23.69 12.81 15.61
N PHE A 4 -23.03 12.17 16.57
CA PHE A 4 -22.78 10.74 16.60
C PHE A 4 -24.08 9.89 16.67
N THR A 5 -25.05 10.30 17.49
CA THR A 5 -26.33 9.57 17.61
C THR A 5 -27.18 9.69 16.34
N ARG A 6 -27.12 10.83 15.64
CA ARG A 6 -27.75 11.02 14.32
C ARG A 6 -27.07 10.19 13.25
N ALA A 7 -25.75 10.12 13.29
CA ALA A 7 -24.96 9.24 12.41
C ALA A 7 -25.39 7.78 12.57
N LEU A 8 -25.48 7.28 13.82
CA LEU A 8 -25.90 5.89 14.09
C LEU A 8 -27.33 5.56 13.61
N ARG A 9 -28.19 6.52 13.47
CA ARG A 9 -29.56 6.36 12.97
C ARG A 9 -29.72 6.55 11.46
N GLY A 10 -28.62 6.81 10.74
CA GLY A 10 -28.68 7.12 9.30
C GLY A 10 -29.35 8.46 8.99
N GLU A 11 -29.53 9.33 9.98
CA GLU A 11 -30.14 10.65 9.86
C GLU A 11 -29.11 11.74 9.52
N ASN A 12 -28.00 11.36 8.88
CA ASN A 12 -27.00 12.30 8.43
C ASN A 12 -27.52 13.12 7.27
N SER A 13 -27.27 14.43 7.33
CA SER A 13 -27.60 15.39 6.26
C SER A 13 -26.32 16.07 5.75
N ILE A 14 -25.26 15.31 5.52
CA ILE A 14 -24.02 15.85 4.97
C ILE A 14 -24.25 16.14 3.49
N ASP A 15 -24.01 17.37 3.09
CA ASP A 15 -24.05 17.73 1.68
C ASP A 15 -22.69 17.41 1.03
N PHE A 16 -22.60 16.21 0.45
CA PHE A 16 -21.40 15.76 -0.24
C PHE A 16 -21.10 16.56 -1.50
N THR A 17 -22.10 17.22 -2.10
CA THR A 17 -21.91 18.00 -3.35
C THR A 17 -20.95 19.16 -3.16
N VAL A 18 -20.92 19.77 -1.98
CA VAL A 18 -20.00 20.86 -1.62
C VAL A 18 -18.54 20.38 -1.57
N TRP A 19 -18.34 19.12 -1.15
CA TRP A 19 -17.01 18.54 -0.99
C TRP A 19 -16.44 17.94 -2.26
N TRP A 20 -17.27 17.60 -3.26
CA TRP A 20 -16.80 16.95 -4.49
C TRP A 20 -15.73 17.74 -5.24
N LYS A 21 -15.93 19.07 -5.38
CA LYS A 21 -14.95 19.92 -6.07
C LYS A 21 -13.60 19.94 -5.35
N ARG A 22 -13.63 20.04 -4.03
CA ARG A 22 -12.40 20.02 -3.20
C ARG A 22 -11.73 18.66 -3.26
N GLY A 23 -12.50 17.59 -3.12
CA GLY A 23 -12.02 16.23 -3.25
C GLY A 23 -11.37 15.96 -4.61
N MET A 24 -11.99 16.45 -5.70
CA MET A 24 -11.43 16.31 -7.05
C MET A 24 -10.08 17.03 -7.20
N VAL A 25 -9.95 18.24 -6.66
CA VAL A 25 -8.66 18.99 -6.70
C VAL A 25 -7.59 18.24 -5.94
N VAL A 26 -7.89 17.76 -4.72
CA VAL A 26 -6.94 16.95 -3.92
C VAL A 26 -6.55 15.67 -4.66
N SER A 27 -7.53 14.99 -5.24
CA SER A 27 -7.32 13.75 -6.01
C SER A 27 -6.39 13.97 -7.21
N VAL A 28 -6.65 15.00 -8.02
CA VAL A 28 -5.79 15.35 -9.16
C VAL A 28 -4.37 15.68 -8.70
N LEU A 29 -4.22 16.44 -7.61
CA LEU A 29 -2.91 16.78 -7.05
C LEU A 29 -2.16 15.50 -6.62
N LEU A 30 -2.83 14.59 -5.92
CA LEU A 30 -2.23 13.31 -5.50
C LEU A 30 -1.82 12.46 -6.70
N ILE A 31 -2.63 12.39 -7.76
CA ILE A 31 -2.28 11.67 -8.99
C ILE A 31 -1.04 12.29 -9.65
N VAL A 32 -0.97 13.62 -9.76
CA VAL A 32 0.19 14.30 -10.35
C VAL A 32 1.47 14.02 -9.55
N ILE A 33 1.39 14.10 -8.21
CA ILE A 33 2.51 13.75 -7.33
C ILE A 33 2.90 12.28 -7.51
N SER A 34 1.93 11.37 -7.57
CA SER A 34 2.16 9.93 -7.76
C SER A 34 2.87 9.62 -9.07
N ILE A 35 2.38 10.18 -10.18
CA ILE A 35 2.99 9.99 -11.50
C ILE A 35 4.38 10.63 -11.54
N GLY A 36 4.53 11.82 -10.98
CA GLY A 36 5.83 12.50 -10.88
C GLY A 36 6.85 11.70 -10.08
N SER A 37 6.45 11.17 -8.92
CA SER A 37 7.31 10.32 -8.10
C SER A 37 7.70 9.03 -8.82
N LEU A 38 6.75 8.35 -9.45
CA LEU A 38 7.01 7.13 -10.23
C LEU A 38 7.96 7.39 -11.39
N GLY A 39 7.84 8.53 -12.07
CA GLY A 39 8.73 8.89 -13.18
C GLY A 39 10.16 9.24 -12.76
N VAL A 40 10.34 9.81 -11.57
CA VAL A 40 11.65 10.27 -11.09
C VAL A 40 12.34 9.22 -10.21
N ARG A 41 11.61 8.57 -9.31
CA ARG A 41 12.17 7.67 -8.30
C ARG A 41 11.94 6.19 -8.62
N GLY A 42 10.93 5.85 -9.43
CA GLY A 42 10.49 4.48 -9.65
C GLY A 42 9.93 3.83 -8.39
N LEU A 43 9.86 2.50 -8.39
CA LEU A 43 9.50 1.69 -7.23
C LEU A 43 10.75 1.09 -6.59
N ASN A 44 10.75 1.00 -5.27
CA ASN A 44 11.76 0.29 -4.51
C ASN A 44 11.38 -1.20 -4.42
N LEU A 45 11.78 -1.98 -5.43
CA LEU A 45 11.49 -3.42 -5.46
C LEU A 45 12.44 -4.17 -4.53
N GLY A 46 11.89 -5.12 -3.76
CA GLY A 46 12.66 -6.05 -2.93
C GLY A 46 13.47 -7.05 -3.75
N VAL A 47 14.40 -7.72 -3.10
CA VAL A 47 15.26 -8.75 -3.73
C VAL A 47 14.45 -9.91 -4.30
N GLU A 48 13.25 -10.15 -3.80
CA GLU A 48 12.33 -11.17 -4.31
C GLU A 48 11.88 -10.91 -5.76
N PHE A 49 11.93 -9.64 -6.19
CA PHE A 49 11.59 -9.24 -7.54
C PHE A 49 12.81 -8.98 -8.43
N THR A 50 13.84 -8.38 -7.83
CA THR A 50 15.05 -8.00 -8.58
C THR A 50 16.09 -9.12 -8.67
N GLY A 51 16.02 -10.09 -7.77
CA GLY A 51 17.13 -10.98 -7.46
C GLY A 51 18.20 -10.26 -6.63
N GLY A 52 19.15 -11.00 -6.11
CA GLY A 52 20.25 -10.48 -5.32
C GLY A 52 20.27 -11.01 -3.90
N VAL A 53 20.98 -10.32 -3.03
CA VAL A 53 21.19 -10.68 -1.63
C VAL A 53 20.77 -9.54 -0.73
N SER A 54 20.00 -9.86 0.30
CA SER A 54 19.65 -8.97 1.41
C SER A 54 20.31 -9.51 2.68
N VAL A 55 21.09 -8.68 3.33
CA VAL A 55 21.76 -8.99 4.58
C VAL A 55 21.25 -8.03 5.65
N GLU A 56 20.80 -8.59 6.77
CA GLU A 56 20.28 -7.83 7.90
C GLU A 56 21.04 -8.19 9.17
N GLY A 57 21.38 -7.18 9.95
CA GLY A 57 22.02 -7.38 11.25
C GLY A 57 21.77 -6.23 12.20
N PRO A 58 21.86 -6.47 13.53
CA PRO A 58 21.73 -5.42 14.52
C PRO A 58 22.83 -4.38 14.32
N ALA A 59 22.49 -3.10 14.42
CA ALA A 59 23.42 -2.00 14.18
C ALA A 59 23.07 -0.77 15.06
N PRO A 60 23.20 -0.89 16.39
CA PRO A 60 22.84 0.19 17.29
C PRO A 60 23.73 1.42 17.06
N GLY A 61 23.09 2.58 16.87
CA GLY A 61 23.79 3.85 16.68
C GLY A 61 24.45 4.04 15.30
N VAL A 62 24.29 3.10 14.37
CA VAL A 62 24.81 3.20 13.00
C VAL A 62 23.92 4.15 12.18
N THR A 63 24.54 5.04 11.41
CA THR A 63 23.84 5.90 10.44
C THR A 63 23.99 5.34 9.02
N ILE A 64 23.09 5.75 8.12
CA ILE A 64 23.15 5.33 6.70
C ILE A 64 24.52 5.71 6.10
N ASP A 65 25.03 6.89 6.45
CA ASP A 65 26.31 7.39 5.89
C ASP A 65 27.50 6.58 6.42
N SER A 66 27.50 6.22 7.71
CA SER A 66 28.56 5.38 8.29
C SER A 66 28.54 3.96 7.74
N ALA A 67 27.33 3.38 7.58
CA ALA A 67 27.19 2.06 6.98
C ALA A 67 27.64 2.06 5.51
N ARG A 68 27.26 3.07 4.75
CA ARG A 68 27.68 3.22 3.35
C ARG A 68 29.20 3.39 3.23
N ALA A 69 29.81 4.21 4.07
CA ALA A 69 31.27 4.40 4.07
C ALA A 69 32.03 3.11 4.41
N ALA A 70 31.52 2.30 5.34
CA ALA A 70 32.11 1.00 5.67
C ALA A 70 32.02 0.01 4.50
N LEU A 71 30.86 -0.05 3.83
CA LEU A 71 30.65 -0.93 2.67
C LEU A 71 31.49 -0.49 1.47
N ASP A 72 31.59 0.81 1.20
CA ASP A 72 32.46 1.33 0.14
C ASP A 72 33.94 1.00 0.43
N SER A 73 34.37 1.12 1.70
CA SER A 73 35.71 0.76 2.12
C SER A 73 36.01 -0.73 2.01
N ALA A 74 34.99 -1.57 2.18
CA ALA A 74 35.05 -3.01 1.95
C ALA A 74 35.02 -3.41 0.47
N GLY A 75 34.95 -2.45 -0.46
CA GLY A 75 34.92 -2.75 -1.89
C GLY A 75 33.53 -3.10 -2.44
N LEU A 76 32.48 -2.68 -1.74
CA LEU A 76 31.08 -2.92 -2.09
C LEU A 76 30.35 -1.59 -2.48
N PRO A 77 30.78 -0.92 -3.56
CA PRO A 77 30.15 0.35 -3.95
C PRO A 77 28.75 0.11 -4.52
N GLY A 78 27.85 1.10 -4.31
CA GLY A 78 26.54 1.09 -4.92
C GLY A 78 25.51 0.13 -4.32
N VAL A 79 25.80 -0.48 -3.18
CA VAL A 79 24.84 -1.29 -2.43
C VAL A 79 23.75 -0.40 -1.82
N ARG A 80 22.54 -0.91 -1.74
CA ARG A 80 21.45 -0.22 -1.07
C ARG A 80 21.53 -0.45 0.43
N VAL A 81 21.53 0.63 1.21
CA VAL A 81 21.57 0.58 2.67
C VAL A 81 20.31 1.20 3.23
N GLN A 82 19.67 0.49 4.14
CA GLN A 82 18.49 0.95 4.89
C GLN A 82 18.74 0.74 6.38
N ILE A 83 18.27 1.66 7.22
CA ILE A 83 18.23 1.47 8.66
C ILE A 83 16.79 1.32 9.08
N ILE A 84 16.48 0.22 9.70
CA ILE A 84 15.17 -0.13 10.22
C ILE A 84 15.26 0.02 11.73
N THR A 85 14.38 0.85 12.30
CA THR A 85 14.30 1.00 13.75
C THR A 85 13.04 0.31 14.24
N SER A 86 13.21 -0.67 15.11
CA SER A 86 12.09 -1.35 15.75
C SER A 86 11.40 -0.43 16.78
N ALA A 87 10.19 -0.78 17.20
CA ALA A 87 9.40 0.03 18.14
C ALA A 87 10.02 0.13 19.53
N ASP A 88 10.83 -0.83 19.94
CA ASP A 88 11.65 -0.85 21.17
C ASP A 88 12.96 -0.07 21.04
N GLY A 89 13.21 0.53 19.87
CA GLY A 89 14.38 1.36 19.60
C GLY A 89 15.59 0.59 19.09
N GLU A 90 15.47 -0.72 18.88
CA GLU A 90 16.54 -1.51 18.28
C GLU A 90 16.71 -1.12 16.81
N GLN A 91 17.96 -0.88 16.41
CA GLN A 91 18.30 -0.54 15.03
C GLN A 91 18.89 -1.74 14.33
N ILE A 92 18.39 -2.00 13.12
CA ILE A 92 18.88 -3.03 12.22
C ILE A 92 19.33 -2.35 10.93
N VAL A 93 20.53 -2.68 10.47
CA VAL A 93 20.96 -2.31 9.13
C VAL A 93 20.58 -3.42 8.15
N ARG A 94 19.96 -3.04 7.06
CA ARG A 94 19.69 -3.91 5.91
C ARG A 94 20.52 -3.44 4.73
N VAL A 95 21.29 -4.35 4.17
CA VAL A 95 22.12 -4.11 2.98
C VAL A 95 21.64 -5.01 1.85
N GLN A 96 21.33 -4.42 0.70
CA GLN A 96 20.90 -5.16 -0.49
C GLN A 96 21.89 -4.96 -1.63
N THR A 97 22.25 -6.06 -2.28
CA THR A 97 23.11 -6.07 -3.47
C THR A 97 22.52 -6.99 -4.55
N SER A 98 22.66 -6.61 -5.81
CA SER A 98 22.31 -7.48 -6.95
C SER A 98 23.39 -8.51 -7.28
N ASN A 99 24.54 -8.46 -6.62
CA ASN A 99 25.60 -9.44 -6.84
C ASN A 99 25.32 -10.72 -6.03
N GLU A 100 25.16 -11.84 -6.74
CA GLU A 100 24.84 -13.15 -6.16
C GLU A 100 26.10 -13.99 -5.85
N ASP A 101 27.30 -13.44 -6.07
CA ASP A 101 28.55 -14.16 -5.83
C ASP A 101 28.74 -14.48 -4.33
N PRO A 102 29.00 -15.75 -3.96
CA PRO A 102 29.19 -16.15 -2.57
C PRO A 102 30.24 -15.33 -1.82
N ALA A 103 31.33 -14.96 -2.49
CA ALA A 103 32.39 -14.14 -1.86
C ALA A 103 31.87 -12.74 -1.52
N THR A 104 30.99 -12.17 -2.36
CA THR A 104 30.31 -10.90 -2.09
C THR A 104 29.32 -11.04 -0.91
N GLN A 105 28.59 -12.16 -0.85
CA GLN A 105 27.66 -12.41 0.26
C GLN A 105 28.38 -12.47 1.60
N ASP A 106 29.48 -13.22 1.67
CA ASP A 106 30.30 -13.33 2.88
C ASP A 106 30.86 -11.95 3.27
N LEU A 107 31.36 -11.19 2.29
CA LEU A 107 31.92 -9.86 2.54
C LEU A 107 30.86 -8.86 3.07
N VAL A 108 29.64 -8.87 2.51
CA VAL A 108 28.54 -8.05 3.00
C VAL A 108 28.14 -8.47 4.41
N ARG A 109 28.05 -9.78 4.65
CA ARG A 109 27.70 -10.34 5.96
C ARG A 109 28.71 -9.95 7.04
N ASP A 110 30.01 -10.11 6.76
CA ASP A 110 31.07 -9.74 7.67
C ASP A 110 31.10 -8.24 7.95
N THR A 111 30.88 -7.43 6.91
CA THR A 111 30.82 -5.97 7.05
C THR A 111 29.62 -5.54 7.92
N VAL A 112 28.44 -6.14 7.69
CA VAL A 112 27.23 -5.87 8.49
C VAL A 112 27.42 -6.29 9.94
N ALA A 113 27.98 -7.47 10.20
CA ALA A 113 28.34 -7.92 11.56
C ALA A 113 29.30 -6.95 12.25
N GLY A 114 30.33 -6.48 11.53
CA GLY A 114 31.28 -5.49 12.02
C GLY A 114 30.67 -4.13 12.38
N LEU A 115 29.66 -3.68 11.64
CA LEU A 115 28.95 -2.42 11.90
C LEU A 115 28.24 -2.43 13.25
N GLY A 116 27.60 -3.54 13.62
CA GLY A 116 26.84 -3.67 14.85
C GLY A 116 27.60 -4.29 16.01
N ALA A 117 28.88 -4.66 15.81
CA ALA A 117 29.63 -5.50 16.71
C ALA A 117 28.88 -6.80 17.10
N ALA A 118 28.10 -7.32 16.16
CA ALA A 118 27.20 -8.45 16.31
C ALA A 118 27.93 -9.77 15.95
N ASP A 119 27.45 -10.87 16.54
CA ASP A 119 27.90 -12.19 16.09
C ASP A 119 27.34 -12.50 14.69
N LEU A 120 28.10 -13.26 13.88
CA LEU A 120 27.65 -13.69 12.56
C LEU A 120 26.34 -14.51 12.59
N SER A 121 26.01 -15.11 13.73
CA SER A 121 24.75 -15.83 13.95
C SER A 121 23.52 -14.89 14.06
N GLU A 122 23.75 -13.63 14.38
CA GLU A 122 22.70 -12.60 14.47
C GLU A 122 22.44 -11.90 13.13
N VAL A 123 23.31 -12.17 12.14
CA VAL A 123 23.17 -11.61 10.80
C VAL A 123 22.39 -12.57 9.90
N SER A 124 21.22 -12.14 9.47
CA SER A 124 20.37 -12.88 8.55
C SER A 124 20.77 -12.60 7.10
N VAL A 125 20.87 -13.64 6.29
CA VAL A 125 21.17 -13.54 4.85
C VAL A 125 20.04 -14.17 4.05
N THR A 126 19.42 -13.39 3.17
CA THR A 126 18.42 -13.86 2.21
C THR A 126 18.97 -13.68 0.81
N ALA A 127 19.19 -14.77 0.10
CA ALA A 127 19.65 -14.75 -1.28
C ALA A 127 18.55 -15.24 -2.23
N VAL A 128 18.31 -14.49 -3.29
CA VAL A 128 17.29 -14.79 -4.30
C VAL A 128 17.95 -14.71 -5.67
N SER A 129 17.90 -15.80 -6.46
CA SER A 129 18.46 -15.76 -7.80
C SER A 129 17.67 -14.84 -8.74
N ALA A 130 18.35 -14.20 -9.68
CA ALA A 130 17.72 -13.31 -10.66
C ALA A 130 16.65 -14.01 -11.48
N SER A 131 16.81 -15.30 -11.78
CA SER A 131 15.80 -16.11 -12.49
C SER A 131 14.54 -16.29 -11.65
N TRP A 132 14.67 -16.53 -10.35
CA TRP A 132 13.55 -16.61 -9.42
C TRP A 132 12.82 -15.28 -9.31
N GLY A 133 13.56 -14.17 -9.14
CA GLY A 133 12.99 -12.82 -9.09
C GLY A 133 12.18 -12.48 -10.36
N ALA A 134 12.71 -12.83 -11.54
CA ALA A 134 11.99 -12.65 -12.80
C ALA A 134 10.70 -13.48 -12.86
N ASP A 135 10.70 -14.71 -12.34
CA ASP A 135 9.52 -15.57 -12.31
C ASP A 135 8.48 -15.06 -11.31
N VAL A 136 8.88 -14.62 -10.14
CA VAL A 136 8.01 -13.99 -9.15
C VAL A 136 7.36 -12.71 -9.70
N THR A 137 8.16 -11.85 -10.35
CA THR A 137 7.67 -10.64 -11.02
C THR A 137 6.61 -10.97 -12.07
N ARG A 138 6.88 -11.95 -12.91
CA ARG A 138 5.95 -12.37 -13.96
C ARG A 138 4.65 -12.93 -13.39
N GLN A 139 4.74 -13.72 -12.31
CA GLN A 139 3.55 -14.27 -11.64
C GLN A 139 2.75 -13.18 -10.95
N ALA A 140 3.40 -12.22 -10.26
CA ALA A 140 2.75 -11.09 -9.62
C ALA A 140 1.99 -10.21 -10.64
N LEU A 141 2.63 -9.89 -11.77
CA LEU A 141 1.99 -9.14 -12.85
C LEU A 141 0.80 -9.90 -13.47
N ARG A 142 0.93 -11.21 -13.68
CA ARG A 142 -0.19 -12.02 -14.14
C ARG A 142 -1.34 -12.02 -13.14
N ALA A 143 -1.07 -12.23 -11.85
CA ALA A 143 -2.08 -12.22 -10.80
C ALA A 143 -2.82 -10.86 -10.76
N MET A 144 -2.09 -9.75 -10.86
CA MET A 144 -2.68 -8.42 -10.90
C MET A 144 -3.56 -8.21 -12.13
N VAL A 145 -3.12 -8.63 -13.32
CA VAL A 145 -3.91 -8.53 -14.56
C VAL A 145 -5.18 -9.37 -14.46
N PHE A 146 -5.08 -10.63 -14.00
CA PHE A 146 -6.26 -11.49 -13.80
C PHE A 146 -7.22 -10.91 -12.77
N PHE A 147 -6.72 -10.38 -11.67
CA PHE A 147 -7.54 -9.74 -10.65
C PHE A 147 -8.29 -8.53 -11.21
N LEU A 148 -7.59 -7.62 -11.89
CA LEU A 148 -8.22 -6.44 -12.51
C LEU A 148 -9.23 -6.83 -13.59
N ALA A 149 -8.93 -7.85 -14.40
CA ALA A 149 -9.86 -8.37 -15.40
C ALA A 149 -11.12 -8.98 -14.75
N ALA A 150 -10.96 -9.77 -13.69
CA ALA A 150 -12.09 -10.34 -12.95
C ALA A 150 -12.99 -9.25 -12.34
N ILE A 151 -12.38 -8.20 -11.78
CA ILE A 151 -13.08 -7.04 -11.25
C ILE A 151 -13.85 -6.32 -12.37
N LEU A 152 -13.20 -6.08 -13.51
CA LEU A 152 -13.82 -5.41 -14.65
C LEU A 152 -15.07 -6.17 -15.12
N VAL A 153 -14.96 -7.50 -15.26
CA VAL A 153 -16.08 -8.37 -15.62
C VAL A 153 -17.19 -8.28 -14.57
N TYR A 154 -16.83 -8.41 -13.27
CA TYR A 154 -17.80 -8.32 -12.18
C TYR A 154 -18.56 -6.98 -12.18
N LEU A 155 -17.85 -5.85 -12.29
CA LEU A 155 -18.46 -4.52 -12.31
C LEU A 155 -19.38 -4.33 -13.52
N THR A 156 -18.97 -4.81 -14.70
CA THR A 156 -19.75 -4.72 -15.93
C THR A 156 -21.06 -5.54 -15.86
N LEU A 157 -21.01 -6.70 -15.19
CA LEU A 157 -22.18 -7.54 -14.99
C LEU A 157 -23.14 -7.01 -13.89
N ARG A 158 -22.57 -6.35 -12.88
CA ARG A 158 -23.34 -5.90 -11.69
C ARG A 158 -23.88 -4.51 -11.79
N LEU A 159 -23.16 -3.59 -12.44
CA LEU A 159 -23.48 -2.18 -12.53
C LEU A 159 -23.93 -1.79 -13.95
N GLU A 160 -24.69 -0.72 -14.05
CA GLU A 160 -24.97 -0.09 -15.33
C GLU A 160 -23.68 0.48 -15.95
N PHE A 161 -23.60 0.53 -17.26
CA PHE A 161 -22.39 0.93 -18.00
C PHE A 161 -21.75 2.22 -17.47
N ARG A 162 -22.55 3.26 -17.20
CA ARG A 162 -22.04 4.53 -16.67
C ARG A 162 -21.42 4.39 -15.28
N MET A 163 -22.05 3.61 -14.42
CA MET A 163 -21.56 3.34 -13.06
C MET A 163 -20.32 2.44 -13.12
N ALA A 164 -20.30 1.44 -14.00
CA ALA A 164 -19.14 0.58 -14.20
C ALA A 164 -17.91 1.39 -14.65
N VAL A 165 -18.06 2.31 -15.59
CA VAL A 165 -16.96 3.22 -16.01
C VAL A 165 -16.48 4.05 -14.83
N GLY A 166 -17.39 4.63 -14.03
CA GLY A 166 -17.02 5.39 -12.82
C GLY A 166 -16.25 4.54 -11.80
N ALA A 167 -16.69 3.30 -11.57
CA ALA A 167 -16.00 2.38 -10.67
C ALA A 167 -14.59 1.98 -11.16
N ILE A 168 -14.44 1.78 -12.47
CA ILE A 168 -13.13 1.50 -13.08
C ILE A 168 -12.18 2.69 -12.91
N VAL A 169 -12.67 3.91 -13.18
CA VAL A 169 -11.89 5.13 -12.99
C VAL A 169 -11.47 5.28 -11.53
N ALA A 170 -12.38 5.02 -10.58
CA ALA A 170 -12.06 5.03 -9.15
C ALA A 170 -10.99 3.97 -8.80
N THR A 171 -11.09 2.76 -9.34
CA THR A 171 -10.08 1.72 -9.12
C THR A 171 -8.70 2.12 -9.66
N VAL A 172 -8.64 2.66 -10.88
CA VAL A 172 -7.39 3.16 -11.46
C VAL A 172 -6.79 4.30 -10.62
N HIS A 173 -7.63 5.19 -10.14
CA HIS A 173 -7.24 6.26 -9.22
C HIS A 173 -6.59 5.70 -7.94
N ASP A 174 -7.23 4.73 -7.29
CA ASP A 174 -6.74 4.13 -6.05
C ASP A 174 -5.40 3.38 -6.26
N VAL A 175 -5.30 2.65 -7.39
CA VAL A 175 -4.04 2.02 -7.82
C VAL A 175 -2.93 3.05 -7.97
N LEU A 176 -3.18 4.13 -8.72
CA LEU A 176 -2.18 5.16 -9.00
C LEU A 176 -1.71 5.86 -7.72
N ILE A 177 -2.62 6.20 -6.82
CA ILE A 177 -2.26 6.85 -5.56
C ILE A 177 -1.47 5.90 -4.66
N THR A 178 -1.91 4.65 -4.50
CA THR A 178 -1.23 3.69 -3.63
C THR A 178 0.19 3.39 -4.14
N VAL A 179 0.33 3.08 -5.42
CA VAL A 179 1.64 2.83 -6.04
C VAL A 179 2.52 4.10 -6.00
N GLY A 180 1.90 5.28 -6.19
CA GLY A 180 2.58 6.56 -6.06
C GLY A 180 3.10 6.85 -4.66
N LEU A 181 2.35 6.50 -3.61
CA LEU A 181 2.80 6.63 -2.22
C LEU A 181 3.99 5.71 -1.93
N TYR A 182 3.96 4.47 -2.42
CA TYR A 182 5.10 3.55 -2.32
C TYR A 182 6.35 4.14 -3.00
N SER A 183 6.19 4.72 -4.19
CA SER A 183 7.28 5.41 -4.88
C SER A 183 7.76 6.65 -4.12
N LEU A 184 6.86 7.46 -3.57
CA LEU A 184 7.18 8.71 -2.88
C LEU A 184 7.98 8.46 -1.60
N PHE A 185 7.52 7.51 -0.78
CA PHE A 185 8.16 7.16 0.49
C PHE A 185 9.26 6.11 0.33
N GLN A 186 9.43 5.56 -0.87
CA GLN A 186 10.41 4.50 -1.16
C GLN A 186 10.21 3.26 -0.28
N PHE A 187 8.95 2.94 0.06
CA PHE A 187 8.62 1.70 0.73
C PHE A 187 9.02 0.52 -0.15
N GLU A 188 9.54 -0.52 0.47
CA GLU A 188 9.93 -1.74 -0.24
C GLU A 188 8.71 -2.51 -0.71
N VAL A 189 8.71 -2.87 -1.98
CA VAL A 189 7.66 -3.69 -2.59
C VAL A 189 8.11 -5.15 -2.53
N SER A 190 7.46 -5.93 -1.68
CA SER A 190 7.64 -7.39 -1.55
C SER A 190 6.46 -8.16 -2.14
N PRO A 191 6.51 -9.48 -2.31
CA PRO A 191 5.35 -10.28 -2.68
C PRO A 191 4.18 -10.12 -1.71
N GLY A 192 4.45 -9.97 -0.41
CA GLY A 192 3.46 -9.65 0.60
C GLY A 192 2.76 -8.31 0.35
N THR A 193 3.51 -7.30 -0.10
CA THR A 193 2.95 -6.00 -0.49
C THR A 193 1.94 -6.14 -1.62
N ILE A 194 2.21 -6.98 -2.63
CA ILE A 194 1.25 -7.21 -3.73
C ILE A 194 -0.04 -7.83 -3.22
N VAL A 195 0.05 -8.82 -2.33
CA VAL A 195 -1.14 -9.45 -1.71
C VAL A 195 -1.95 -8.43 -0.90
N ALA A 196 -1.28 -7.64 -0.06
CA ALA A 196 -1.92 -6.58 0.73
C ALA A 196 -2.59 -5.53 -0.17
N PHE A 197 -1.93 -5.13 -1.24
CA PHE A 197 -2.46 -4.19 -2.23
C PHE A 197 -3.74 -4.71 -2.91
N LEU A 198 -3.74 -5.97 -3.36
CA LEU A 198 -4.94 -6.59 -3.95
C LEU A 198 -6.09 -6.67 -2.93
N MET A 199 -5.78 -6.93 -1.65
CA MET A 199 -6.78 -6.94 -0.57
C MET A 199 -7.39 -5.55 -0.35
N VAL A 200 -6.57 -4.51 -0.28
CA VAL A 200 -7.03 -3.11 -0.12
C VAL A 200 -7.90 -2.68 -1.31
N LEU A 201 -7.51 -3.03 -2.52
CA LEU A 201 -8.34 -2.80 -3.72
C LEU A 201 -9.69 -3.52 -3.64
N GLY A 202 -9.72 -4.74 -3.12
CA GLY A 202 -10.96 -5.47 -2.91
C GLY A 202 -11.92 -4.75 -1.95
N TYR A 203 -11.42 -4.18 -0.85
CA TYR A 203 -12.22 -3.39 0.07
C TYR A 203 -12.71 -2.07 -0.55
N SER A 204 -11.85 -1.35 -1.28
CA SER A 204 -12.22 -0.11 -1.97
C SER A 204 -13.34 -0.36 -2.98
N LEU A 205 -13.22 -1.44 -3.74
CA LEU A 205 -14.25 -1.85 -4.71
C LEU A 205 -15.56 -2.24 -4.06
N TYR A 206 -15.51 -2.94 -2.93
CA TYR A 206 -16.70 -3.30 -2.17
C TYR A 206 -17.50 -2.05 -1.79
N ASP A 207 -16.84 -1.04 -1.21
CA ASP A 207 -17.49 0.23 -0.86
C ASP A 207 -18.03 0.97 -2.09
N THR A 208 -17.29 0.99 -3.19
CA THR A 208 -17.72 1.57 -4.45
C THR A 208 -19.02 0.91 -4.96
N VAL A 209 -19.09 -0.41 -4.96
CA VAL A 209 -20.28 -1.16 -5.40
C VAL A 209 -21.48 -0.87 -4.50
N VAL A 210 -21.28 -0.84 -3.17
CA VAL A 210 -22.34 -0.54 -2.20
C VAL A 210 -22.92 0.86 -2.40
N ILE A 211 -22.05 1.85 -2.67
CA ILE A 211 -22.48 3.22 -2.96
C ILE A 211 -23.31 3.26 -4.25
N TYR A 212 -22.84 2.65 -5.33
CA TYR A 212 -23.56 2.62 -6.61
C TYR A 212 -24.89 1.86 -6.55
N ASP A 213 -24.92 0.72 -5.83
CA ASP A 213 -26.18 0.00 -5.59
C ASP A 213 -27.19 0.91 -4.88
N LYS A 214 -26.75 1.70 -3.90
CA LYS A 214 -27.63 2.63 -3.19
C LYS A 214 -28.06 3.82 -4.02
N VAL A 215 -27.17 4.34 -4.87
CA VAL A 215 -27.51 5.40 -5.85
C VAL A 215 -28.60 4.89 -6.80
N LYS A 216 -28.46 3.66 -7.31
CA LYS A 216 -29.46 3.03 -8.18
C LYS A 216 -30.82 2.84 -7.50
N GLU A 217 -30.83 2.52 -6.21
CA GLU A 217 -32.07 2.41 -5.42
C GLU A 217 -32.77 3.76 -5.24
N VAL A 218 -32.01 4.86 -5.12
CA VAL A 218 -32.54 6.21 -4.92
C VAL A 218 -32.93 6.90 -6.25
N GLU A 219 -32.34 6.50 -7.37
CA GLU A 219 -32.55 7.11 -8.69
C GLU A 219 -34.04 7.20 -9.11
N PRO A 220 -34.90 6.17 -8.95
CA PRO A 220 -36.35 6.27 -9.30
C PRO A 220 -37.08 7.35 -8.51
N MET A 221 -36.66 7.61 -7.26
CA MET A 221 -37.25 8.65 -6.42
C MET A 221 -36.94 10.06 -6.95
N VAL A 222 -35.79 10.23 -7.62
CA VAL A 222 -35.40 11.49 -8.28
C VAL A 222 -36.33 11.80 -9.45
N GLY A 223 -36.64 10.81 -10.30
CA GLY A 223 -37.50 10.94 -11.46
C GLY A 223 -38.97 11.16 -11.11
N MET A 224 -39.49 10.50 -10.07
CA MET A 224 -40.91 10.54 -9.70
C MET A 224 -41.37 11.86 -9.05
N THR A 225 -40.49 12.56 -8.35
CA THR A 225 -40.85 13.73 -7.55
C THR A 225 -40.57 15.06 -8.24
N ASN A 226 -39.76 15.08 -9.32
CA ASN A 226 -39.30 16.28 -10.02
C ASN A 226 -38.73 17.40 -9.10
N ARG A 227 -38.47 17.06 -7.83
CA ARG A 227 -38.04 17.98 -6.77
C ARG A 227 -36.58 17.78 -6.33
N MET A 228 -35.92 16.73 -6.84
CA MET A 228 -34.57 16.37 -6.44
C MET A 228 -33.64 16.23 -7.66
N THR A 229 -32.50 16.87 -7.63
CA THR A 229 -31.49 16.70 -8.67
C THR A 229 -30.76 15.36 -8.49
N TYR A 230 -30.17 14.82 -9.55
CA TYR A 230 -29.35 13.59 -9.48
C TYR A 230 -28.23 13.71 -8.44
N ALA A 231 -27.56 14.87 -8.38
CA ALA A 231 -26.51 15.15 -7.39
C ALA A 231 -27.03 15.08 -5.95
N ALA A 232 -28.22 15.61 -5.68
CA ALA A 232 -28.85 15.52 -4.36
C ALA A 232 -29.25 14.08 -4.03
N GLY A 233 -29.75 13.32 -5.02
CA GLY A 233 -30.03 11.89 -4.88
C GLY A 233 -28.79 11.06 -4.54
N ALA A 234 -27.67 11.29 -5.23
CA ALA A 234 -26.40 10.66 -4.96
C ALA A 234 -25.88 11.03 -3.56
N SER A 235 -25.95 12.31 -3.16
CA SER A 235 -25.57 12.74 -1.79
C SER A 235 -26.42 12.06 -0.73
N ARG A 236 -27.73 11.88 -0.98
CA ARG A 236 -28.62 11.13 -0.09
C ARG A 236 -28.24 9.64 -0.01
N ALA A 237 -27.94 9.00 -1.14
CA ALA A 237 -27.49 7.61 -1.16
C ALA A 237 -26.21 7.43 -0.35
N MET A 238 -25.23 8.32 -0.49
CA MET A 238 -24.00 8.31 0.28
C MET A 238 -24.25 8.44 1.79
N ASN A 239 -25.17 9.33 2.21
CA ASN A 239 -25.53 9.43 3.63
C ASN A 239 -26.12 8.13 4.19
N LEU A 240 -26.92 7.40 3.39
CA LEU A 240 -27.54 6.14 3.82
C LEU A 240 -26.53 5.00 4.00
N VAL A 241 -25.41 5.01 3.27
CA VAL A 241 -24.38 3.96 3.36
C VAL A 241 -23.16 4.37 4.19
N LEU A 242 -23.09 5.65 4.59
CA LEU A 242 -21.91 6.22 5.27
C LEU A 242 -21.44 5.41 6.47
N LEU A 243 -22.37 5.01 7.35
CA LEU A 243 -22.04 4.20 8.54
C LEU A 243 -21.54 2.81 8.16
N ARG A 244 -22.11 2.20 7.12
CA ARG A 244 -21.65 0.90 6.64
C ARG A 244 -20.21 1.00 6.15
N SER A 245 -19.90 1.99 5.30
CA SER A 245 -18.54 2.23 4.80
C SER A 245 -17.56 2.52 5.93
N LEU A 246 -17.93 3.38 6.89
CA LEU A 246 -17.09 3.64 8.06
C LEU A 246 -16.84 2.38 8.90
N ASN A 247 -17.88 1.60 9.18
CA ASN A 247 -17.73 0.35 9.95
C ASN A 247 -16.87 -0.67 9.19
N THR A 248 -17.06 -0.81 7.87
CA THR A 248 -16.24 -1.69 7.03
C THR A 248 -14.77 -1.26 7.07
N SER A 249 -14.49 0.03 6.90
CA SER A 249 -13.12 0.59 6.97
C SER A 249 -12.48 0.36 8.34
N ILE A 250 -13.21 0.62 9.43
CA ILE A 250 -12.71 0.37 10.80
C ILE A 250 -12.44 -1.12 11.01
N THR A 251 -13.38 -1.99 10.62
CA THR A 251 -13.25 -3.44 10.81
C THR A 251 -12.09 -4.02 9.99
N SER A 252 -11.85 -3.52 8.79
CA SER A 252 -10.73 -3.96 7.95
C SER A 252 -9.39 -3.42 8.45
N LEU A 253 -9.38 -2.24 9.08
CA LEU A 253 -8.18 -1.63 9.64
C LEU A 253 -7.73 -2.28 10.97
N LEU A 254 -8.68 -2.78 11.78
CA LEU A 254 -8.40 -3.38 13.09
C LEU A 254 -7.37 -4.53 13.05
N PRO A 255 -7.47 -5.55 12.17
CA PRO A 255 -6.46 -6.61 12.08
C PRO A 255 -5.08 -6.06 11.70
N VAL A 256 -5.02 -5.10 10.77
CA VAL A 256 -3.76 -4.49 10.33
C VAL A 256 -3.12 -3.71 11.47
N LEU A 257 -3.89 -2.88 12.18
CA LEU A 257 -3.41 -2.17 13.36
C LEU A 257 -3.00 -3.13 14.48
N SER A 258 -3.75 -4.22 14.69
CA SER A 258 -3.40 -5.23 15.69
C SER A 258 -2.07 -5.92 15.34
N LEU A 259 -1.86 -6.29 14.08
CA LEU A 259 -0.59 -6.83 13.63
C LEU A 259 0.54 -5.81 13.78
N LEU A 260 0.32 -4.56 13.43
CA LEU A 260 1.32 -3.51 13.58
C LEU A 260 1.68 -3.30 15.06
N VAL A 261 0.68 -3.14 15.94
CA VAL A 261 0.89 -2.85 17.36
C VAL A 261 1.45 -4.09 18.08
N ILE A 262 0.80 -5.24 17.96
CA ILE A 262 1.24 -6.47 18.64
C ILE A 262 2.55 -6.97 18.02
N GLY A 263 2.66 -6.97 16.71
CA GLY A 263 3.86 -7.40 16.01
C GLY A 263 5.06 -6.55 16.34
N SER A 264 4.97 -5.22 16.25
CA SER A 264 6.11 -4.35 16.52
C SER A 264 6.38 -4.14 18.00
N PHE A 265 5.33 -3.84 18.82
CA PHE A 265 5.55 -3.48 20.23
C PHE A 265 5.60 -4.66 21.20
N VAL A 266 4.97 -5.78 20.86
CA VAL A 266 4.90 -6.95 21.75
C VAL A 266 5.86 -8.05 21.32
N LEU A 267 5.97 -8.30 20.01
CA LEU A 267 6.79 -9.38 19.47
C LEU A 267 8.14 -8.91 18.92
N GLY A 268 8.40 -7.59 18.88
CA GLY A 268 9.63 -7.03 18.32
C GLY A 268 9.84 -7.37 16.84
N ALA A 269 8.77 -7.64 16.10
CA ALA A 269 8.87 -8.05 14.71
C ALA A 269 9.23 -6.85 13.81
N VAL A 270 10.48 -6.74 13.47
CA VAL A 270 11.08 -5.67 12.65
C VAL A 270 10.47 -5.61 11.25
N THR A 271 10.07 -6.74 10.71
CA THR A 271 9.48 -6.86 9.36
C THR A 271 8.14 -6.16 9.20
N LEU A 272 7.47 -5.77 10.29
CA LEU A 272 6.17 -5.08 10.26
C LEU A 272 6.32 -3.55 10.26
N ASN A 273 7.52 -3.03 10.42
CA ASN A 273 7.82 -1.59 10.41
C ASN A 273 8.23 -1.06 9.02
N GLN A 274 7.98 -1.85 7.97
CA GLN A 274 8.26 -1.49 6.57
C GLN A 274 7.11 -0.74 5.92
#